data_6e6bfec6c3846cd600077761d6ed5c45
#
_entry.id   6e6bfec6c3846cd600077761d6ed5c45
#
_cell.length_a   1.000
_cell.length_b   1.000
_cell.length_c   1.000
_cell.angle_alpha   90.00
_cell.angle_beta   90.00
_cell.angle_gamma   90.00
#
_symmetry.space_group_name_H-M   'P 1'
#
loop_
_entity.id
_entity.type
_entity.pdbx_description
1 polymer ?
#
loop_
_entity_poly.entity_id
_entity_poly.type
_entity_poly.pdbx_seq_one_letter_code
_entity_poly.pdbx_strand_id
1 'polypeptide(L)'
;MVMEYNRKIILEGGQEYYGYGFGADESRVLEIVFNTSMVGYQEILSDPSYTYQAVVMTYPLIGNYGMATDDYERDTPTIGALVVREYNDEPSNFRCADTLSEIMKKFGIPGIYGIDTRKLNRSIRDYGSRKVLITDISTSLEDGLNILKSTEIPKDAVSCVSCDRIMISNTENPKHHVVAIDCGMKMNLCGH
;
A
#
# COMPACT_ATOMS: atom_id res chain seq x y z
N MET A 1 -10.99 17.45 -22.53
CA MET A 1 -10.62 16.08 -22.96
C MET A 1 -11.01 15.17 -21.82
N VAL A 2 -11.96 14.24 -22.03
CA VAL A 2 -12.34 13.28 -20.98
C VAL A 2 -11.20 12.28 -20.91
N MET A 3 -10.54 12.15 -19.76
CA MET A 3 -9.53 11.11 -19.57
C MET A 3 -10.25 9.75 -19.58
N GLU A 4 -9.77 8.82 -20.38
CA GLU A 4 -10.24 7.44 -20.35
C GLU A 4 -9.51 6.68 -19.24
N TYR A 5 -10.22 5.77 -18.56
CA TYR A 5 -9.62 4.88 -17.59
C TYR A 5 -8.51 4.05 -18.24
N ASN A 6 -7.40 3.89 -17.54
CA ASN A 6 -6.26 3.10 -18.03
C ASN A 6 -5.90 1.92 -17.08
N ARG A 7 -6.52 1.86 -15.92
CA ARG A 7 -6.31 0.81 -14.92
C ARG A 7 -7.63 0.28 -14.40
N LYS A 8 -7.61 -0.95 -13.91
CA LYS A 8 -8.74 -1.55 -13.19
C LYS A 8 -8.32 -2.49 -12.08
N ILE A 9 -9.27 -2.74 -11.20
CA ILE A 9 -9.22 -3.75 -10.15
C ILE A 9 -10.21 -4.85 -10.51
N ILE A 10 -9.78 -6.11 -10.42
CA ILE A 10 -10.63 -7.29 -10.54
C ILE A 10 -10.57 -8.03 -9.21
N LEU A 11 -11.71 -8.19 -8.55
CA LEU A 11 -11.82 -9.02 -7.34
C LEU A 11 -12.07 -10.48 -7.73
N GLU A 12 -11.65 -11.44 -6.90
CA GLU A 12 -11.85 -12.87 -7.16
C GLU A 12 -13.31 -13.27 -7.33
N GLY A 13 -14.25 -12.47 -6.84
CA GLY A 13 -15.69 -12.61 -7.06
C GLY A 13 -16.20 -12.05 -8.40
N GLY A 14 -15.31 -11.58 -9.30
CA GLY A 14 -15.65 -11.07 -10.62
C GLY A 14 -16.12 -9.62 -10.67
N GLN A 15 -16.08 -8.88 -9.56
CA GLN A 15 -16.39 -7.46 -9.57
C GLN A 15 -15.21 -6.66 -10.14
N GLU A 16 -15.50 -5.72 -11.03
CA GLU A 16 -14.51 -4.81 -11.62
C GLU A 16 -14.72 -3.37 -11.13
N TYR A 17 -13.62 -2.65 -10.91
CA TYR A 17 -13.58 -1.22 -10.62
C TYR A 17 -12.57 -0.56 -11.53
N TYR A 18 -12.97 0.49 -12.19
CA TYR A 18 -12.17 1.21 -13.19
C TYR A 18 -11.64 2.51 -12.62
N GLY A 19 -10.41 2.86 -12.98
CA GLY A 19 -9.74 4.06 -12.49
C GLY A 19 -8.53 4.44 -13.32
N TYR A 20 -7.72 5.31 -12.74
CA TYR A 20 -6.49 5.83 -13.34
C TYR A 20 -5.29 5.32 -12.55
N GLY A 21 -4.24 4.92 -13.27
CA GLY A 21 -2.99 4.47 -12.65
C GLY A 21 -2.12 5.62 -12.16
N PHE A 22 -1.41 5.38 -11.06
CA PHE A 22 -0.29 6.18 -10.59
C PHE A 22 0.74 5.25 -9.93
N GLY A 23 1.94 5.76 -9.63
CA GLY A 23 3.02 4.89 -9.16
C GLY A 23 3.55 4.00 -10.30
N ALA A 24 3.94 2.77 -9.95
CA ALA A 24 4.51 1.82 -10.91
C ALA A 24 3.45 1.28 -11.89
N ASP A 25 3.87 1.05 -13.14
CA ASP A 25 3.03 0.45 -14.17
C ASP A 25 3.18 -1.08 -14.17
N GLU A 26 2.75 -1.70 -13.06
CA GLU A 26 2.83 -3.13 -12.84
C GLU A 26 1.44 -3.71 -12.55
N SER A 27 1.23 -4.95 -12.99
CA SER A 27 0.06 -5.75 -12.58
C SER A 27 0.44 -6.64 -11.42
N ARG A 28 -0.40 -6.68 -10.38
CA ARG A 28 -0.15 -7.48 -9.16
C ARG A 28 -1.38 -8.16 -8.64
N VAL A 29 -1.20 -9.40 -8.18
CA VAL A 29 -2.19 -10.12 -7.36
C VAL A 29 -1.84 -9.94 -5.89
N LEU A 30 -2.78 -9.42 -5.11
CA LEU A 30 -2.59 -9.02 -3.72
C LEU A 30 -3.82 -9.42 -2.88
N GLU A 31 -3.71 -9.30 -1.58
CA GLU A 31 -4.87 -9.33 -0.68
C GLU A 31 -5.42 -7.92 -0.50
N ILE A 32 -6.73 -7.72 -0.73
CA ILE A 32 -7.33 -6.40 -0.56
C ILE A 32 -7.75 -6.17 0.89
N VAL A 33 -7.33 -5.05 1.45
CA VAL A 33 -7.69 -4.57 2.79
C VAL A 33 -8.04 -3.09 2.74
N PHE A 34 -8.59 -2.52 3.82
CA PHE A 34 -8.81 -1.07 3.89
C PHE A 34 -8.23 -0.47 5.16
N ASN A 35 -7.90 0.81 5.08
CA ASN A 35 -7.45 1.61 6.22
C ASN A 35 -8.35 2.83 6.39
N THR A 36 -8.71 3.14 7.65
CA THR A 36 -9.64 4.24 8.00
C THR A 36 -8.94 5.49 8.51
N SER A 37 -7.62 5.53 8.51
CA SER A 37 -6.86 6.72 8.93
C SER A 37 -7.16 7.90 8.02
N MET A 38 -7.32 9.08 8.62
CA MET A 38 -7.57 10.33 7.90
C MET A 38 -6.29 11.00 7.42
N VAL A 39 -5.16 10.64 8.01
CA VAL A 39 -3.82 11.16 7.73
C VAL A 39 -2.82 10.02 7.80
N GLY A 40 -1.56 10.26 7.41
CA GLY A 40 -0.49 9.29 7.60
C GLY A 40 -0.42 8.25 6.47
N TYR A 41 -0.70 8.63 5.22
CA TYR A 41 -0.57 7.68 4.12
C TYR A 41 0.89 7.26 3.87
N GLN A 42 1.86 8.08 4.27
CA GLN A 42 3.28 7.75 4.18
C GLN A 42 3.66 6.65 5.15
N GLU A 43 3.17 6.74 6.39
CA GLU A 43 3.32 5.70 7.42
C GLU A 43 2.66 4.40 6.97
N ILE A 44 1.46 4.47 6.36
CA ILE A 44 0.78 3.30 5.79
C ILE A 44 1.59 2.67 4.66
N LEU A 45 2.22 3.49 3.81
CA LEU A 45 3.04 3.01 2.70
C LEU A 45 4.26 2.20 3.17
N SER A 46 4.86 2.61 4.29
CA SER A 46 6.05 1.99 4.89
C SER A 46 5.74 1.00 6.02
N ASP A 47 4.46 0.79 6.35
CA ASP A 47 4.05 -0.17 7.38
C ASP A 47 4.23 -1.61 6.90
N PRO A 48 5.15 -2.38 7.53
CA PRO A 48 5.42 -3.76 7.12
C PRO A 48 4.22 -4.70 7.23
N SER A 49 3.19 -4.32 7.99
CA SER A 49 1.95 -5.09 8.12
C SER A 49 1.18 -5.20 6.79
N TYR A 50 1.42 -4.31 5.84
CA TYR A 50 0.74 -4.28 4.53
C TYR A 50 1.54 -4.93 3.39
N THR A 51 2.58 -5.69 3.72
CA THR A 51 3.33 -6.48 2.73
C THR A 51 2.38 -7.43 1.99
N TYR A 52 2.44 -7.42 0.64
CA TYR A 52 1.53 -8.15 -0.27
C TYR A 52 0.04 -7.75 -0.18
N GLN A 53 -0.27 -6.60 0.42
CA GLN A 53 -1.64 -6.12 0.50
C GLN A 53 -1.88 -4.89 -0.37
N ALA A 54 -3.05 -4.85 -1.02
CA ALA A 54 -3.60 -3.67 -1.67
C ALA A 54 -4.45 -2.91 -0.65
N VAL A 55 -3.98 -1.75 -0.21
CA VAL A 55 -4.66 -0.97 0.83
C VAL A 55 -5.59 0.06 0.20
N VAL A 56 -6.87 -0.04 0.52
CA VAL A 56 -7.88 0.93 0.12
C VAL A 56 -7.97 2.02 1.20
N MET A 57 -7.64 3.25 0.83
CA MET A 57 -7.78 4.38 1.74
C MET A 57 -9.24 4.84 1.81
N THR A 58 -9.78 4.97 3.02
CA THR A 58 -11.14 5.52 3.20
C THR A 58 -11.16 7.04 3.10
N TYR A 59 -10.07 7.70 3.49
CA TYR A 59 -9.92 9.14 3.30
C TYR A 59 -9.82 9.46 1.80
N PRO A 60 -10.60 10.41 1.30
CA PRO A 60 -10.76 10.59 -0.15
C PRO A 60 -9.51 11.13 -0.84
N LEU A 61 -8.81 12.10 -0.26
CA LEU A 61 -7.72 12.83 -0.89
C LEU A 61 -6.35 12.36 -0.40
N ILE A 62 -5.54 11.81 -1.29
CA ILE A 62 -4.19 11.30 -1.01
C ILE A 62 -3.17 12.00 -1.93
N GLY A 63 -1.94 12.17 -1.44
CA GLY A 63 -0.83 12.81 -2.18
C GLY A 63 -0.67 14.30 -1.91
N ASN A 64 -1.60 14.94 -1.21
CA ASN A 64 -1.67 16.39 -1.03
C ASN A 64 -0.49 17.01 -0.25
N TYR A 65 0.25 16.27 0.55
CA TYR A 65 1.43 16.78 1.27
C TYR A 65 2.76 16.14 0.81
N GLY A 66 2.70 15.25 -0.21
CA GLY A 66 3.89 14.59 -0.75
C GLY A 66 4.52 13.62 0.25
N MET A 67 5.83 13.39 0.08
CA MET A 67 6.62 12.48 0.92
C MET A 67 7.71 13.27 1.64
N ALA A 68 7.79 13.12 2.97
CA ALA A 68 8.81 13.70 3.83
C ALA A 68 9.81 12.62 4.28
N THR A 69 11.07 12.98 4.48
CA THR A 69 12.12 12.00 4.84
C THR A 69 11.92 11.40 6.22
N ASP A 70 11.23 12.11 7.13
CA ASP A 70 11.16 11.77 8.55
C ASP A 70 9.89 10.98 8.95
N ASP A 71 8.92 10.83 8.03
CA ASP A 71 7.59 10.29 8.34
C ASP A 71 7.43 8.81 7.88
N TYR A 72 8.51 8.04 7.81
CA TYR A 72 8.48 6.62 7.46
C TYR A 72 8.45 5.73 8.71
N GLU A 73 7.61 4.70 8.71
CA GLU A 73 7.64 3.61 9.71
C GLU A 73 8.84 2.67 9.51
N ARG A 74 9.39 2.63 8.29
CA ARG A 74 10.62 1.95 7.90
C ARG A 74 11.30 2.72 6.77
N ASP A 75 12.58 2.42 6.55
CA ASP A 75 13.41 3.05 5.50
C ASP A 75 12.86 2.88 4.08
N THR A 76 12.02 1.87 3.86
CA THR A 76 11.46 1.55 2.53
C THR A 76 9.97 1.25 2.61
N PRO A 77 9.18 1.70 1.63
CA PRO A 77 7.80 1.29 1.45
C PRO A 77 7.67 -0.23 1.25
N THR A 78 6.69 -0.83 1.92
CA THR A 78 6.46 -2.29 1.89
C THR A 78 5.07 -2.69 1.40
N ILE A 79 4.18 -1.71 1.24
CA ILE A 79 2.81 -1.94 0.76
C ILE A 79 2.79 -2.61 -0.62
N GLY A 80 1.85 -3.51 -0.85
CA GLY A 80 1.68 -4.17 -2.15
C GLY A 80 1.13 -3.25 -3.23
N ALA A 81 0.12 -2.44 -2.90
CA ALA A 81 -0.49 -1.43 -3.78
C ALA A 81 -1.34 -0.44 -2.98
N LEU A 82 -1.63 0.72 -3.58
CA LEU A 82 -2.46 1.76 -2.99
C LEU A 82 -3.71 2.03 -3.85
N VAL A 83 -4.89 2.01 -3.23
CA VAL A 83 -6.18 2.26 -3.89
C VAL A 83 -6.85 3.44 -3.24
N VAL A 84 -7.12 4.50 -4.01
CA VAL A 84 -7.61 5.76 -3.50
C VAL A 84 -8.79 6.31 -4.33
N ARG A 85 -9.56 7.20 -3.75
CA ARG A 85 -10.63 7.88 -4.47
C ARG A 85 -10.11 9.05 -5.28
N GLU A 86 -9.33 9.92 -4.65
CA GLU A 86 -8.76 11.12 -5.26
C GLU A 86 -7.25 11.15 -5.00
N TYR A 87 -6.50 11.45 -6.02
CA TYR A 87 -5.05 11.54 -5.96
C TYR A 87 -4.60 12.93 -6.43
N ASN A 88 -3.75 13.57 -5.65
CA ASN A 88 -3.12 14.83 -6.00
C ASN A 88 -1.61 14.63 -6.22
N ASP A 89 -1.14 14.93 -7.42
CA ASP A 89 0.29 14.82 -7.79
C ASP A 89 1.05 16.14 -7.57
N GLU A 90 0.36 17.21 -7.15
CA GLU A 90 0.95 18.51 -6.85
C GLU A 90 0.90 18.80 -5.34
N PRO A 91 1.86 18.27 -4.57
CA PRO A 91 1.88 18.50 -3.13
C PRO A 91 2.16 19.95 -2.78
N SER A 92 1.45 20.47 -1.80
CA SER A 92 1.56 21.87 -1.33
C SER A 92 2.40 22.01 -0.05
N ASN A 93 3.07 20.96 0.41
CA ASN A 93 3.86 20.99 1.66
C ASN A 93 5.32 21.37 1.38
N PHE A 94 5.85 22.34 2.13
CA PHE A 94 7.26 22.77 2.04
C PHE A 94 8.29 21.68 2.44
N ARG A 95 7.87 20.64 3.15
CA ARG A 95 8.69 19.46 3.52
C ARG A 95 8.69 18.37 2.46
N CYS A 96 7.96 18.54 1.38
CA CYS A 96 7.88 17.57 0.30
C CYS A 96 9.25 17.44 -0.40
N ALA A 97 9.85 16.26 -0.32
CA ALA A 97 11.09 15.92 -1.04
C ALA A 97 10.77 15.27 -2.40
N ASP A 98 9.79 14.37 -2.42
CA ASP A 98 9.35 13.62 -3.59
C ASP A 98 7.81 13.56 -3.63
N THR A 99 7.23 13.35 -4.81
CA THR A 99 5.80 13.05 -4.91
C THR A 99 5.54 11.60 -4.51
N LEU A 100 4.31 11.31 -4.09
CA LEU A 100 3.90 9.95 -3.76
C LEU A 100 4.08 9.01 -4.96
N SER A 101 3.75 9.47 -6.18
CA SER A 101 3.90 8.67 -7.41
C SER A 101 5.35 8.34 -7.71
N GLU A 102 6.29 9.27 -7.51
CA GLU A 102 7.72 9.04 -7.73
C GLU A 102 8.27 7.97 -6.78
N ILE A 103 7.95 8.08 -5.50
CA ILE A 103 8.34 7.06 -4.51
C ILE A 103 7.74 5.69 -4.86
N MET A 104 6.46 5.63 -5.17
CA MET A 104 5.81 4.37 -5.56
C MET A 104 6.43 3.77 -6.82
N LYS A 105 6.78 4.58 -7.83
CA LYS A 105 7.51 4.12 -9.03
C LYS A 105 8.89 3.55 -8.69
N LYS A 106 9.64 4.25 -7.84
CA LYS A 106 10.97 3.83 -7.41
C LYS A 106 10.98 2.46 -6.75
N PHE A 107 9.92 2.14 -5.98
CA PHE A 107 9.79 0.86 -5.27
C PHE A 107 8.88 -0.15 -6.00
N GLY A 108 8.49 0.13 -7.24
CA GLY A 108 7.67 -0.76 -8.06
C GLY A 108 6.24 -0.94 -7.53
N ILE A 109 5.69 0.01 -6.77
CA ILE A 109 4.37 -0.10 -6.14
C ILE A 109 3.31 0.49 -7.06
N PRO A 110 2.35 -0.30 -7.57
CA PRO A 110 1.24 0.21 -8.37
C PRO A 110 0.21 0.93 -7.49
N GLY A 111 -0.41 1.96 -8.07
CA GLY A 111 -1.53 2.66 -7.47
C GLY A 111 -2.68 2.84 -8.45
N ILE A 112 -3.89 3.01 -7.94
CA ILE A 112 -5.07 3.32 -8.73
C ILE A 112 -5.96 4.33 -7.99
N TYR A 113 -6.42 5.37 -8.71
CA TYR A 113 -7.35 6.38 -8.18
C TYR A 113 -8.59 6.50 -9.07
N GLY A 114 -9.58 7.27 -8.61
CA GLY A 114 -10.88 7.39 -9.27
C GLY A 114 -11.86 6.26 -8.92
N ILE A 115 -11.50 5.41 -7.97
CA ILE A 115 -12.29 4.28 -7.52
C ILE A 115 -13.37 4.73 -6.54
N ASP A 116 -14.56 4.14 -6.62
CA ASP A 116 -15.57 4.24 -5.55
C ASP A 116 -15.11 3.42 -4.32
N THR A 117 -14.20 4.03 -3.55
CA THR A 117 -13.62 3.40 -2.34
C THR A 117 -14.69 3.09 -1.29
N ARG A 118 -15.78 3.86 -1.22
CA ARG A 118 -16.89 3.59 -0.30
C ARG A 118 -17.61 2.27 -0.62
N LYS A 119 -17.90 2.04 -1.90
CA LYS A 119 -18.51 0.79 -2.37
C LYS A 119 -17.56 -0.38 -2.14
N LEU A 120 -16.27 -0.20 -2.46
CA LEU A 120 -15.24 -1.21 -2.30
C LEU A 120 -15.02 -1.57 -0.82
N ASN A 121 -14.95 -0.59 0.09
CA ASN A 121 -14.81 -0.80 1.54
C ASN A 121 -15.99 -1.53 2.14
N ARG A 122 -17.22 -1.23 1.70
CA ARG A 122 -18.41 -2.00 2.12
C ARG A 122 -18.27 -3.46 1.69
N SER A 123 -17.83 -3.72 0.46
CA SER A 123 -17.62 -5.07 -0.04
C SER A 123 -16.56 -5.83 0.76
N ILE A 124 -15.45 -5.17 1.15
CA ILE A 124 -14.42 -5.78 2.00
C ILE A 124 -14.96 -6.06 3.40
N ARG A 125 -15.70 -5.13 3.98
CA ARG A 125 -16.31 -5.29 5.31
C ARG A 125 -17.31 -6.44 5.35
N ASP A 126 -18.16 -6.55 4.32
CA ASP A 126 -19.28 -7.48 4.30
C ASP A 126 -18.84 -8.91 3.91
N TYR A 127 -17.79 -9.06 3.10
CA TYR A 127 -17.31 -10.34 2.57
C TYR A 127 -15.88 -10.73 2.98
N GLY A 128 -15.22 -9.89 3.77
CA GLY A 128 -13.83 -10.10 4.19
C GLY A 128 -12.79 -9.67 3.14
N SER A 129 -11.52 -9.74 3.56
CA SER A 129 -10.38 -9.61 2.66
C SER A 129 -10.32 -10.79 1.68
N ARG A 130 -9.87 -10.54 0.46
CA ARG A 130 -9.79 -11.53 -0.60
C ARG A 130 -8.77 -11.13 -1.66
N LYS A 131 -8.48 -12.05 -2.58
CA LYS A 131 -7.57 -11.75 -3.69
C LYS A 131 -8.12 -10.66 -4.61
N VAL A 132 -7.22 -9.80 -5.02
CA VAL A 132 -7.45 -8.73 -5.99
C VAL A 132 -6.34 -8.72 -7.02
N LEU A 133 -6.67 -8.46 -8.27
CA LEU A 133 -5.74 -8.14 -9.34
C LEU A 133 -5.87 -6.65 -9.65
N ILE A 134 -4.77 -5.91 -9.54
CA ILE A 134 -4.63 -4.56 -10.09
C ILE A 134 -3.92 -4.72 -11.43
N THR A 135 -4.53 -4.24 -12.52
CA THR A 135 -4.02 -4.48 -13.86
C THR A 135 -4.39 -3.37 -14.84
N ASP A 136 -3.84 -3.45 -16.04
CA ASP A 136 -4.18 -2.60 -17.16
C ASP A 136 -5.65 -2.79 -17.58
N ILE A 137 -6.24 -1.73 -18.14
CA ILE A 137 -7.64 -1.71 -18.59
C ILE A 137 -7.93 -2.76 -19.68
N SER A 138 -6.93 -3.10 -20.50
CA SER A 138 -7.06 -4.05 -21.62
C SER A 138 -7.21 -5.51 -21.18
N THR A 139 -6.83 -5.86 -19.92
CA THR A 139 -7.00 -7.23 -19.40
C THR A 139 -8.47 -7.60 -19.36
N SER A 140 -8.88 -8.68 -20.03
CA SER A 140 -10.27 -9.14 -19.97
C SER A 140 -10.64 -9.64 -18.56
N LEU A 141 -11.93 -9.65 -18.23
CA LEU A 141 -12.39 -10.21 -16.95
C LEU A 141 -12.02 -11.70 -16.84
N GLU A 142 -12.13 -12.44 -17.91
CA GLU A 142 -11.81 -13.88 -17.96
C GLU A 142 -10.33 -14.12 -17.69
N ASP A 143 -9.43 -13.38 -18.38
CA ASP A 143 -7.99 -13.46 -18.13
C ASP A 143 -7.65 -13.06 -16.70
N GLY A 144 -8.24 -11.98 -16.20
CA GLY A 144 -8.05 -11.53 -14.81
C GLY A 144 -8.45 -12.56 -13.78
N LEU A 145 -9.58 -13.24 -13.97
CA LEU A 145 -10.03 -14.32 -13.08
C LEU A 145 -9.11 -15.55 -13.17
N ASN A 146 -8.58 -15.86 -14.35
CA ASN A 146 -7.61 -16.93 -14.54
C ASN A 146 -6.29 -16.62 -13.82
N ILE A 147 -5.79 -15.37 -13.91
CA ILE A 147 -4.61 -14.89 -13.17
C ILE A 147 -4.85 -15.02 -11.66
N LEU A 148 -6.00 -14.55 -11.15
CA LEU A 148 -6.34 -14.65 -9.74
C LEU A 148 -6.39 -16.09 -9.21
N LYS A 149 -6.86 -17.03 -10.03
CA LYS A 149 -6.92 -18.46 -9.66
C LYS A 149 -5.54 -19.12 -9.67
N SER A 150 -4.70 -18.79 -10.65
CA SER A 150 -3.39 -19.41 -10.84
C SER A 150 -2.29 -18.82 -9.97
N THR A 151 -2.46 -17.59 -9.48
CA THR A 151 -1.46 -16.90 -8.68
C THR A 151 -1.74 -17.06 -7.18
N GLU A 152 -0.77 -17.55 -6.44
CA GLU A 152 -0.80 -17.53 -4.98
C GLU A 152 -0.08 -16.29 -4.44
N ILE A 153 -0.67 -15.67 -3.41
CA ILE A 153 0.01 -14.60 -2.67
C ILE A 153 1.12 -15.24 -1.84
N PRO A 154 2.36 -14.71 -1.88
CA PRO A 154 3.46 -15.25 -1.10
C PRO A 154 3.14 -15.28 0.40
N LYS A 155 3.65 -16.29 1.11
CA LYS A 155 3.42 -16.50 2.55
C LYS A 155 4.64 -16.12 3.41
N ASP A 156 5.63 -15.54 2.79
CA ASP A 156 6.92 -15.18 3.39
C ASP A 156 7.01 -13.70 3.84
N ALA A 157 5.87 -13.03 3.97
CA ALA A 157 5.78 -11.61 4.33
C ALA A 157 6.65 -11.26 5.56
N VAL A 158 6.61 -12.11 6.61
CA VAL A 158 7.42 -11.90 7.82
C VAL A 158 8.92 -11.96 7.50
N SER A 159 9.35 -12.93 6.68
CA SER A 159 10.76 -13.05 6.28
C SER A 159 11.24 -11.85 5.48
N CYS A 160 10.36 -11.28 4.63
CA CYS A 160 10.68 -10.11 3.81
C CYS A 160 10.87 -8.83 4.64
N VAL A 161 10.26 -8.76 5.81
CA VAL A 161 10.26 -7.55 6.66
C VAL A 161 11.00 -7.71 7.98
N SER A 162 11.46 -8.89 8.34
CA SER A 162 12.33 -9.10 9.50
C SER A 162 13.73 -8.57 9.26
N CYS A 163 14.38 -8.09 10.30
CA CYS A 163 15.79 -7.70 10.23
C CYS A 163 16.69 -8.92 10.03
N ASP A 164 17.79 -8.72 9.31
CA ASP A 164 18.83 -9.74 9.04
C ASP A 164 19.97 -9.71 10.05
N ARG A 165 19.94 -8.78 11.01
CA ARG A 165 21.00 -8.56 12.01
C ARG A 165 20.44 -8.15 13.35
N ILE A 166 21.21 -8.44 14.40
CA ILE A 166 20.91 -7.95 15.76
C ILE A 166 21.16 -6.43 15.79
N MET A 167 20.13 -5.68 16.17
CA MET A 167 20.22 -4.25 16.44
C MET A 167 20.26 -4.03 17.95
N ILE A 168 21.17 -3.18 18.40
CA ILE A 168 21.33 -2.85 19.83
C ILE A 168 21.14 -1.35 19.98
N SER A 169 20.14 -0.97 20.78
CA SER A 169 19.95 0.41 21.23
C SER A 169 20.40 0.51 22.70
N ASN A 170 21.43 1.30 22.96
CA ASN A 170 21.96 1.49 24.30
C ASN A 170 21.55 2.86 24.81
N THR A 171 21.06 2.90 26.06
CA THR A 171 20.87 4.11 26.82
C THR A 171 21.92 4.16 27.95
N GLU A 172 22.30 5.34 28.37
CA GLU A 172 23.15 5.49 29.57
C GLU A 172 22.40 5.00 30.83
N ASN A 173 23.02 4.09 31.58
CA ASN A 173 22.47 3.51 32.81
C ASN A 173 21.08 2.83 32.66
N PRO A 174 20.93 1.80 31.83
CA PRO A 174 19.66 1.13 31.61
C PRO A 174 19.17 0.43 32.91
N LYS A 175 17.91 0.66 33.27
CA LYS A 175 17.27 -0.03 34.42
C LYS A 175 16.75 -1.41 34.04
N HIS A 176 16.49 -1.62 32.74
CA HIS A 176 15.92 -2.86 32.20
C HIS A 176 16.60 -3.20 30.90
N HIS A 177 16.70 -4.49 30.61
CA HIS A 177 17.11 -5.03 29.33
C HIS A 177 15.87 -5.64 28.68
N VAL A 178 15.48 -5.14 27.51
CA VAL A 178 14.34 -5.62 26.74
C VAL A 178 14.86 -6.24 25.44
N VAL A 179 14.41 -7.45 25.13
CA VAL A 179 14.68 -8.10 23.86
C VAL A 179 13.40 -8.11 23.03
N ALA A 180 13.43 -7.53 21.84
CA ALA A 180 12.35 -7.55 20.89
C ALA A 180 12.69 -8.51 19.73
N ILE A 181 11.75 -9.39 19.37
CA ILE A 181 11.86 -10.22 18.18
C ILE A 181 11.22 -9.44 17.03
N ASP A 182 12.03 -9.09 16.01
CA ASP A 182 11.54 -8.36 14.84
C ASP A 182 10.87 -9.32 13.86
N CYS A 183 9.57 -9.15 13.69
CA CYS A 183 8.74 -9.80 12.67
C CYS A 183 8.11 -8.76 11.73
N GLY A 184 8.79 -7.66 11.48
CA GLY A 184 8.28 -6.48 10.77
C GLY A 184 7.96 -5.35 11.75
N MET A 185 8.91 -5.03 12.62
CA MET A 185 8.76 -3.99 13.63
C MET A 185 8.72 -2.59 13.00
N LYS A 186 7.83 -1.75 13.50
CA LYS A 186 7.78 -0.32 13.17
C LYS A 186 8.84 0.42 13.96
N MET A 187 9.52 1.40 13.34
CA MET A 187 10.56 2.19 14.01
C MET A 187 10.05 2.92 15.24
N ASN A 188 8.80 3.37 15.24
CA ASN A 188 8.15 4.02 16.38
C ASN A 188 8.05 3.14 17.64
N LEU A 189 8.15 1.81 17.53
CA LEU A 189 8.20 0.91 18.68
C LEU A 189 9.56 0.94 19.40
N CYS A 190 10.63 1.31 18.71
CA CYS A 190 11.96 1.47 19.30
C CYS A 190 12.12 2.77 20.06
N GLY A 191 11.12 3.62 20.02
CA GLY A 191 10.81 4.84 20.76
C GLY A 191 11.98 5.74 21.14
N HIS A 192 11.76 6.93 21.14
CA HIS A 192 12.66 8.03 21.54
C HIS A 192 13.06 7.97 23.01
#